data_369a5b77b484a3ce87fc84dfeb09a983
#
_entry.id   369a5b77b484a3ce87fc84dfeb09a983
#
_cell.length_a   1.000
_cell.length_b   1.000
_cell.length_c   1.000
_cell.angle_alpha   90.00
_cell.angle_beta   90.00
_cell.angle_gamma   90.00
#
_symmetry.space_group_name_H-M   'P 1'
#
loop_
_entity.id
_entity.type
_entity.pdbx_description
1 polymer ?
#
loop_
_entity_poly.entity_id
_entity_poly.type
_entity_poly.pdbx_seq_one_letter_code
_entity_poly.pdbx_strand_id
1 'polypeptide(L)'
;MFSNDLGANFMLCSQAFVKKSGSSFGTLIAFSFMNISKNLKGKTECNHDDITFIFETALKTILERGKTNLGDKTIADSLDLIVKELKSNQDYSNVFKSATKQALEDFKGKKIKIGRARMFEDKTKDLDDPGMFALNRLTKAF
;
A
#
# COMPACT_ATOMS: atom_id res chain seq x y z
N MET A 1 17.29 6.25 -14.40
CA MET A 1 17.62 7.29 -13.40
C MET A 1 16.35 8.08 -13.10
N PHE A 2 16.12 8.43 -11.85
CA PHE A 2 15.01 9.29 -11.47
C PHE A 2 15.18 10.70 -12.06
N SER A 3 14.06 11.29 -12.43
CA SER A 3 13.97 12.66 -12.99
C SER A 3 13.20 13.57 -12.03
N ASN A 4 13.03 14.83 -12.41
CA ASN A 4 12.17 15.75 -11.64
C ASN A 4 10.66 15.47 -11.85
N ASP A 5 10.29 14.65 -12.85
CA ASP A 5 8.90 14.27 -13.12
C ASP A 5 8.50 13.10 -12.20
N LEU A 6 7.62 13.37 -11.24
CA LEU A 6 7.13 12.37 -10.31
C LEU A 6 6.39 11.23 -10.99
N GLY A 7 5.58 11.52 -12.01
CA GLY A 7 4.88 10.50 -12.76
C GLY A 7 5.84 9.57 -13.49
N ALA A 8 6.91 10.10 -14.10
CA ALA A 8 7.95 9.30 -14.73
C ALA A 8 8.66 8.40 -13.70
N ASN A 9 8.92 8.90 -12.50
CA ASN A 9 9.54 8.13 -11.42
C ASN A 9 8.64 6.97 -10.94
N PHE A 10 7.35 7.22 -10.75
CA PHE A 10 6.39 6.14 -10.44
C PHE A 10 6.32 5.09 -11.54
N MET A 11 6.40 5.48 -12.82
CA MET A 11 6.45 4.54 -13.92
C MET A 11 7.72 3.68 -13.91
N LEU A 12 8.88 4.27 -13.61
CA LEU A 12 10.13 3.53 -13.44
C LEU A 12 10.04 2.50 -12.31
N CYS A 13 9.45 2.89 -11.17
CA CYS A 13 9.19 1.97 -10.06
C CYS A 13 8.26 0.82 -10.49
N SER A 14 7.17 1.13 -11.19
CA SER A 14 6.25 0.11 -11.73
C SER A 14 7.01 -0.90 -12.60
N GLN A 15 7.79 -0.44 -13.56
CA GLN A 15 8.59 -1.29 -14.46
C GLN A 15 9.60 -2.15 -13.70
N ALA A 16 10.23 -1.60 -12.66
CA ALA A 16 11.15 -2.34 -11.81
C ALA A 16 10.46 -3.50 -11.08
N PHE A 17 9.26 -3.26 -10.53
CA PHE A 17 8.46 -4.31 -9.89
C PHE A 17 8.04 -5.40 -10.89
N VAL A 18 7.60 -5.03 -12.10
CA VAL A 18 7.27 -6.01 -13.16
C VAL A 18 8.47 -6.89 -13.49
N LYS A 19 9.66 -6.30 -13.61
CA LYS A 19 10.86 -7.05 -14.00
C LYS A 19 11.42 -7.94 -12.89
N LYS A 20 11.26 -7.55 -11.62
CA LYS A 20 11.97 -8.17 -10.50
C LYS A 20 11.08 -8.99 -9.58
N SER A 21 9.77 -8.75 -9.59
CA SER A 21 8.84 -9.47 -8.72
C SER A 21 8.07 -10.53 -9.48
N GLY A 22 8.24 -11.79 -9.09
CA GLY A 22 7.41 -12.91 -9.55
C GLY A 22 6.16 -13.16 -8.70
N SER A 23 5.83 -12.25 -7.77
CA SER A 23 4.71 -12.42 -6.85
C SER A 23 3.47 -11.65 -7.29
N SER A 24 2.28 -12.17 -6.97
CA SER A 24 1.02 -11.45 -7.16
C SER A 24 1.01 -10.11 -6.44
N PHE A 25 1.60 -10.05 -5.25
CA PHE A 25 1.73 -8.81 -4.47
C PHE A 25 2.57 -7.76 -5.22
N GLY A 26 3.73 -8.15 -5.75
CA GLY A 26 4.57 -7.23 -6.54
C GLY A 26 3.87 -6.74 -7.81
N THR A 27 3.06 -7.59 -8.44
CA THR A 27 2.21 -7.20 -9.58
C THR A 27 1.18 -6.14 -9.18
N LEU A 28 0.54 -6.27 -8.02
CA LEU A 28 -0.42 -5.27 -7.52
C LEU A 28 0.27 -3.94 -7.23
N ILE A 29 1.46 -3.94 -6.64
CA ILE A 29 2.26 -2.72 -6.41
C ILE A 29 2.63 -2.07 -7.75
N ALA A 30 3.05 -2.86 -8.74
CA ALA A 30 3.37 -2.35 -10.07
C ALA A 30 2.17 -1.64 -10.72
N PHE A 31 0.98 -2.24 -10.67
CA PHE A 31 -0.24 -1.61 -11.17
C PHE A 31 -0.61 -0.34 -10.42
N SER A 32 -0.43 -0.32 -9.09
CA SER A 32 -0.66 0.87 -8.29
C SER A 32 0.26 2.02 -8.74
N PHE A 33 1.54 1.77 -8.86
CA PHE A 33 2.50 2.78 -9.35
C PHE A 33 2.21 3.24 -10.78
N MET A 34 1.81 2.32 -11.67
CA MET A 34 1.41 2.68 -13.03
C MET A 34 0.19 3.62 -13.05
N ASN A 35 -0.81 3.37 -12.21
CA ASN A 35 -2.00 4.21 -12.12
C ASN A 35 -1.68 5.58 -11.51
N ILE A 36 -0.85 5.62 -10.46
CA ILE A 36 -0.37 6.86 -9.84
C ILE A 36 0.41 7.70 -10.85
N SER A 37 1.30 7.07 -11.63
CA SER A 37 2.16 7.76 -12.60
C SER A 37 1.38 8.59 -13.61
N LYS A 38 0.22 8.10 -14.06
CA LYS A 38 -0.63 8.79 -15.06
C LYS A 38 -1.11 10.16 -14.58
N ASN A 39 -1.42 10.27 -13.30
CA ASN A 39 -1.97 11.50 -12.72
C ASN A 39 -0.89 12.48 -12.23
N LEU A 40 0.31 11.96 -11.93
CA LEU A 40 1.44 12.78 -11.49
C LEU A 40 2.39 13.16 -12.63
N LYS A 41 2.06 12.81 -13.87
CA LYS A 41 2.88 13.12 -15.05
C LYS A 41 3.09 14.64 -15.17
N GLY A 42 4.35 15.06 -15.25
CA GLY A 42 4.76 16.45 -15.35
C GLY A 42 4.81 17.20 -14.02
N LYS A 43 4.40 16.59 -12.91
CA LYS A 43 4.53 17.20 -11.59
C LYS A 43 5.94 17.01 -11.04
N THR A 44 6.46 18.05 -10.40
CA THR A 44 7.78 18.05 -9.74
C THR A 44 7.66 18.04 -8.21
N GLU A 45 6.48 18.36 -7.70
CA GLU A 45 6.16 18.42 -6.27
C GLU A 45 4.76 17.83 -6.02
N CYS A 46 4.55 17.31 -4.83
CA CYS A 46 3.25 16.85 -4.35
C CYS A 46 2.71 17.82 -3.32
N ASN A 47 1.45 18.25 -3.48
CA ASN A 47 0.68 18.87 -2.42
C ASN A 47 -0.05 17.79 -1.60
N HIS A 48 -0.84 18.21 -0.61
CA HIS A 48 -1.58 17.28 0.26
C HIS A 48 -2.58 16.41 -0.52
N ASP A 49 -3.28 17.00 -1.48
CA ASP A 49 -4.26 16.28 -2.30
C ASP A 49 -3.57 15.22 -3.16
N ASP A 50 -2.40 15.52 -3.70
CA ASP A 50 -1.59 14.55 -4.46
C ASP A 50 -1.15 13.37 -3.59
N ILE A 51 -0.73 13.63 -2.35
CA ILE A 51 -0.34 12.57 -1.41
C ILE A 51 -1.55 11.70 -1.07
N THR A 52 -2.68 12.30 -0.74
CA THR A 52 -3.93 11.57 -0.49
C THR A 52 -4.33 10.73 -1.71
N PHE A 53 -4.29 11.31 -2.90
CA PHE A 53 -4.58 10.63 -4.16
C PHE A 53 -3.66 9.42 -4.41
N ILE A 54 -2.38 9.50 -4.08
CA ILE A 54 -1.43 8.37 -4.20
C ILE A 54 -1.94 7.17 -3.41
N PHE A 55 -2.31 7.37 -2.15
CA PHE A 55 -2.77 6.29 -1.28
C PHE A 55 -4.16 5.78 -1.66
N GLU A 56 -5.08 6.67 -2.05
CA GLU A 56 -6.41 6.28 -2.56
C GLU A 56 -6.30 5.44 -3.84
N THR A 57 -5.43 5.84 -4.76
CA THR A 57 -5.20 5.10 -6.02
C THR A 57 -4.58 3.73 -5.76
N ALA A 58 -3.62 3.64 -4.83
CA ALA A 58 -3.04 2.37 -4.44
C ALA A 58 -4.10 1.45 -3.80
N LEU A 59 -4.88 1.96 -2.85
CA LEU A 59 -5.98 1.23 -2.21
C LEU A 59 -6.98 0.70 -3.24
N LYS A 60 -7.50 1.56 -4.09
CA LYS A 60 -8.45 1.19 -5.14
C LYS A 60 -7.89 0.10 -6.06
N THR A 61 -6.67 0.28 -6.53
CA THR A 61 -6.01 -0.69 -7.42
C THR A 61 -5.87 -2.05 -6.76
N ILE A 62 -5.48 -2.10 -5.49
CA ILE A 62 -5.30 -3.34 -4.75
C ILE A 62 -6.64 -4.04 -4.49
N LEU A 63 -7.68 -3.31 -4.12
CA LEU A 63 -9.02 -3.87 -3.92
C LEU A 63 -9.55 -4.49 -5.22
N GLU A 64 -9.51 -3.73 -6.33
CA GLU A 64 -10.08 -4.15 -7.60
C GLU A 64 -9.31 -5.31 -8.24
N ARG A 65 -7.96 -5.19 -8.33
CA ARG A 65 -7.14 -6.20 -9.02
C ARG A 65 -6.71 -7.35 -8.12
N GLY A 66 -6.59 -7.11 -6.83
CA GLY A 66 -6.29 -8.14 -5.84
C GLY A 66 -7.48 -9.01 -5.49
N LYS A 67 -8.69 -8.62 -5.92
CA LYS A 67 -9.96 -9.30 -5.56
C LYS A 67 -10.06 -9.52 -4.06
N THR A 68 -9.70 -8.50 -3.30
CA THR A 68 -9.75 -8.46 -1.84
C THR A 68 -10.72 -7.39 -1.38
N ASN A 69 -11.22 -7.55 -0.17
CA ASN A 69 -12.09 -6.57 0.48
C ASN A 69 -11.42 -6.06 1.76
N LEU A 70 -11.87 -4.90 2.24
CA LEU A 70 -11.50 -4.47 3.57
C LEU A 70 -11.99 -5.50 4.60
N GLY A 71 -11.14 -5.79 5.58
CA GLY A 71 -11.38 -6.84 6.57
C GLY A 71 -10.79 -8.21 6.22
N ASP A 72 -10.15 -8.36 5.07
CA ASP A 72 -9.51 -9.62 4.66
C ASP A 72 -8.10 -9.82 5.27
N LYS A 73 -7.62 -8.88 6.06
CA LYS A 73 -6.27 -8.86 6.63
C LYS A 73 -5.21 -8.79 5.52
N THR A 74 -5.21 -7.67 4.80
CA THR A 74 -4.28 -7.40 3.69
C THR A 74 -3.70 -5.99 3.78
N ILE A 75 -2.74 -5.66 2.94
CA ILE A 75 -2.20 -4.30 2.83
C ILE A 75 -3.29 -3.25 2.55
N ALA A 76 -4.42 -3.63 1.94
CA ALA A 76 -5.55 -2.73 1.71
C ALA A 76 -6.09 -2.16 3.02
N ASP A 77 -6.12 -2.94 4.10
CA ASP A 77 -6.58 -2.49 5.41
C ASP A 77 -5.66 -1.42 6.00
N SER A 78 -4.34 -1.56 5.80
CA SER A 78 -3.38 -0.53 6.22
C SER A 78 -3.50 0.75 5.38
N LEU A 79 -3.69 0.62 4.07
CA LEU A 79 -3.87 1.76 3.17
C LEU A 79 -5.18 2.52 3.47
N ASP A 80 -6.25 1.82 3.81
CA ASP A 80 -7.52 2.42 4.19
C ASP A 80 -7.38 3.31 5.44
N LEU A 81 -6.66 2.86 6.46
CA LEU A 81 -6.37 3.67 7.64
C LEU A 81 -5.51 4.89 7.30
N ILE A 82 -4.48 4.73 6.46
CA ILE A 82 -3.67 5.88 6.00
C ILE A 82 -4.56 6.91 5.30
N VAL A 83 -5.42 6.48 4.37
CA VAL A 83 -6.32 7.38 3.63
C VAL A 83 -7.27 8.11 4.59
N LYS A 84 -7.81 7.40 5.58
CA LYS A 84 -8.70 8.01 6.58
C LYS A 84 -7.99 9.07 7.43
N GLU A 85 -6.79 8.79 7.91
CA GLU A 85 -6.03 9.74 8.72
C GLU A 85 -5.56 10.94 7.91
N LEU A 86 -5.17 10.78 6.64
CA LEU A 86 -4.77 11.87 5.74
C LEU A 86 -5.87 12.93 5.55
N LYS A 87 -7.16 12.56 5.69
CA LYS A 87 -8.26 13.53 5.55
C LYS A 87 -8.25 14.65 6.59
N SER A 88 -7.63 14.44 7.72
CA SER A 88 -7.62 15.40 8.84
C SER A 88 -6.23 15.74 9.38
N ASN A 89 -5.18 15.07 8.91
CA ASN A 89 -3.84 15.21 9.44
C ASN A 89 -2.79 15.28 8.32
N GLN A 90 -1.91 16.28 8.39
CA GLN A 90 -0.82 16.50 7.44
C GLN A 90 0.57 16.18 8.02
N ASP A 91 0.64 15.66 9.24
CA ASP A 91 1.88 15.08 9.77
C ASP A 91 2.08 13.68 9.18
N TYR A 92 2.59 13.65 7.95
CA TYR A 92 2.70 12.41 7.15
C TYR A 92 3.50 11.33 7.86
N SER A 93 4.61 11.69 8.51
CA SER A 93 5.43 10.71 9.24
C SER A 93 4.64 10.04 10.35
N ASN A 94 3.88 10.82 11.12
CA ASN A 94 3.04 10.28 12.18
C ASN A 94 1.86 9.48 11.63
N VAL A 95 1.16 10.01 10.61
CA VAL A 95 0.04 9.31 9.94
C VAL A 95 0.46 7.93 9.45
N PHE A 96 1.57 7.84 8.73
CA PHE A 96 2.01 6.56 8.17
C PHE A 96 2.41 5.56 9.25
N LYS A 97 3.09 6.01 10.30
CA LYS A 97 3.50 5.16 11.42
C LYS A 97 2.31 4.70 12.26
N SER A 98 1.40 5.63 12.62
CA SER A 98 0.24 5.31 13.46
C SER A 98 -0.73 4.41 12.72
N ALA A 99 -1.15 4.75 11.51
CA ALA A 99 -2.12 3.98 10.74
C ALA A 99 -1.65 2.55 10.45
N THR A 100 -0.38 2.38 10.04
CA THR A 100 0.13 1.03 9.76
C THR A 100 0.31 0.19 11.02
N LYS A 101 0.69 0.80 12.14
CA LYS A 101 0.75 0.12 13.44
C LYS A 101 -0.65 -0.29 13.90
N GLN A 102 -1.60 0.65 13.84
CA GLN A 102 -3.00 0.39 14.23
C GLN A 102 -3.60 -0.74 13.39
N ALA A 103 -3.36 -0.74 12.08
CA ALA A 103 -3.82 -1.82 11.21
C ALA A 103 -3.33 -3.20 11.68
N LEU A 104 -2.04 -3.33 12.01
CA LEU A 104 -1.51 -4.59 12.53
C LEU A 104 -2.18 -5.01 13.84
N GLU A 105 -2.44 -4.06 14.74
CA GLU A 105 -3.11 -4.33 16.02
C GLU A 105 -4.57 -4.75 15.84
N ASP A 106 -5.32 -4.07 14.98
CA ASP A 106 -6.74 -4.34 14.72
C ASP A 106 -6.98 -5.71 14.07
N PHE A 107 -5.97 -6.25 13.41
CA PHE A 107 -6.05 -7.54 12.73
C PHE A 107 -5.38 -8.70 13.49
N LYS A 108 -4.86 -8.46 14.68
CA LYS A 108 -4.44 -9.56 15.59
C LYS A 108 -5.61 -10.48 15.89
N GLY A 109 -5.36 -11.78 15.91
CA GLY A 109 -6.38 -12.80 16.14
C GLY A 109 -7.31 -13.07 14.95
N LYS A 110 -7.22 -12.30 13.86
CA LYS A 110 -7.99 -12.55 12.64
C LYS A 110 -7.20 -13.43 11.66
N LYS A 111 -7.92 -14.28 10.93
CA LYS A 111 -7.31 -15.12 9.87
C LYS A 111 -6.95 -14.29 8.65
N ILE A 112 -5.86 -14.66 7.98
CA ILE A 112 -5.53 -14.16 6.64
C ILE A 112 -6.43 -14.87 5.62
N LYS A 113 -7.22 -14.12 4.87
CA LYS A 113 -8.21 -14.68 3.94
C LYS A 113 -7.69 -14.78 2.50
N ILE A 114 -6.67 -14.02 2.14
CA ILE A 114 -6.17 -13.88 0.78
C ILE A 114 -4.67 -14.23 0.71
N GLY A 115 -4.21 -14.60 -0.47
CA GLY A 115 -2.82 -14.93 -0.71
C GLY A 115 -2.43 -16.35 -0.27
N ARG A 116 -1.14 -16.64 -0.31
CA ARG A 116 -0.63 -17.99 0.00
C ARG A 116 -0.81 -18.38 1.47
N ALA A 117 -0.76 -17.39 2.36
CA ALA A 117 -0.90 -17.64 3.80
C ALA A 117 -2.27 -18.19 4.19
N ARG A 118 -3.33 -17.94 3.40
CA ARG A 118 -4.69 -18.47 3.65
C ARG A 118 -4.73 -19.99 3.83
N MET A 119 -3.78 -20.71 3.23
CA MET A 119 -3.73 -22.18 3.32
C MET A 119 -3.42 -22.69 4.73
N PHE A 120 -2.89 -21.83 5.59
CA PHE A 120 -2.56 -22.16 6.98
C PHE A 120 -3.70 -21.86 7.96
N GLU A 121 -4.83 -21.36 7.46
CA GLU A 121 -6.09 -21.13 8.21
C GLU A 121 -5.88 -20.51 9.60
N ASP A 122 -6.25 -21.26 10.66
CA ASP A 122 -6.20 -20.76 12.04
C ASP A 122 -4.79 -20.38 12.51
N LYS A 123 -3.76 -21.03 11.98
CA LYS A 123 -2.37 -20.67 12.29
C LYS A 123 -1.99 -19.23 11.88
N THR A 124 -2.78 -18.62 10.99
CA THR A 124 -2.53 -17.24 10.55
C THR A 124 -3.08 -16.18 11.51
N LYS A 125 -3.86 -16.58 12.52
CA LYS A 125 -4.43 -15.63 13.50
C LYS A 125 -3.35 -14.86 14.25
N ASP A 126 -2.29 -15.55 14.64
CA ASP A 126 -1.17 -14.99 15.41
C ASP A 126 -0.06 -14.40 14.52
N LEU A 127 -0.21 -14.49 13.20
CA LEU A 127 0.74 -13.95 12.24
C LEU A 127 0.22 -12.63 11.64
N ASP A 128 1.12 -11.69 11.44
CA ASP A 128 0.84 -10.51 10.64
C ASP A 128 0.78 -10.88 9.15
N ASP A 129 -0.10 -10.21 8.39
CA ASP A 129 -0.03 -10.31 6.94
C ASP A 129 1.30 -9.74 6.44
N PRO A 130 2.02 -10.45 5.55
CA PRO A 130 3.31 -9.99 5.04
C PRO A 130 3.27 -8.61 4.38
N GLY A 131 2.17 -8.27 3.67
CA GLY A 131 2.01 -6.96 3.03
C GLY A 131 1.80 -5.84 4.05
N MET A 132 0.96 -6.05 5.05
CA MET A 132 0.75 -5.12 6.15
C MET A 132 2.05 -4.89 6.94
N PHE A 133 2.75 -5.98 7.25
CA PHE A 133 4.02 -5.91 7.98
C PHE A 133 5.09 -5.17 7.18
N ALA A 134 5.23 -5.45 5.88
CA ALA A 134 6.18 -4.78 5.00
C ALA A 134 5.91 -3.26 4.95
N LEU A 135 4.65 -2.85 4.78
CA LEU A 135 4.28 -1.43 4.78
C LEU A 135 4.61 -0.76 6.11
N ASN A 136 4.29 -1.39 7.24
CA ASN A 136 4.66 -0.86 8.57
C ASN A 136 6.18 -0.72 8.75
N ARG A 137 6.96 -1.65 8.20
CA ARG A 137 8.43 -1.53 8.26
C ARG A 137 8.95 -0.38 7.41
N LEU A 138 8.38 -0.17 6.21
CA LEU A 138 8.74 0.95 5.34
C LEU A 138 8.44 2.30 6.01
N THR A 139 7.29 2.44 6.65
CA THR A 139 6.91 3.70 7.31
C THR A 139 7.81 4.08 8.50
N LYS A 140 8.48 3.11 9.11
CA LYS A 140 9.46 3.38 10.18
C LYS A 140 10.78 3.98 9.69
N ALA A 141 11.03 3.95 8.39
CA ALA A 141 12.23 4.52 7.78
C ALA A 141 12.10 6.05 7.53
N PHE A 142 10.91 6.61 7.72
CA PHE A 142 10.61 8.05 7.62
C PHE A 142 10.35 8.61 9.01
#